data_d5deaa44fdc8c48a5cf58c90d33158e7
#
_entry.id   d5deaa44fdc8c48a5cf58c90d33158e7
#
_cell.length_a   1.000
_cell.length_b   1.000
_cell.length_c   1.000
_cell.angle_alpha   90.00
_cell.angle_beta   90.00
_cell.angle_gamma   90.00
#
_symmetry.space_group_name_H-M   'P 1'
#
loop_
_entity.id
_entity.type
_entity.pdbx_description
1 polymer ?
#
loop_
_entity_poly.entity_id
_entity_poly.type
_entity_poly.pdbx_seq_one_letter_code
_entity_poly.pdbx_strand_id
1 'polypeptide(L)'
;PEKKGLVIGLVLLGFGLSPLVTAPLARMLVEQYGVARTFLVLGIVFGMLLPMLSMPFKYPESEGAEGGGSSGVSAGARDVTSAEMMKSANFKGLYLNFIIGTMIGLMMIGLTSSIGTELIGMAQKDVVLFISIFAVFNGIVRPVFGWLTDRLSAKTAMLLSYAQIITAAGL
;
A
#
# COMPACT_ATOMS: atom_id res chain seq x y z
N PRO A 1 4.69 -22.42 12.36
CA PRO A 1 4.96 -20.99 12.23
C PRO A 1 4.03 -20.42 11.18
N GLU A 2 3.11 -19.58 11.65
CA GLU A 2 2.10 -18.97 10.82
C GLU A 2 2.77 -17.91 9.95
N LYS A 3 2.70 -18.06 8.64
CA LYS A 3 3.24 -17.12 7.64
C LYS A 3 2.27 -15.94 7.41
N LYS A 4 1.73 -15.37 8.48
CA LYS A 4 0.72 -14.30 8.40
C LYS A 4 1.27 -13.04 7.74
N GLY A 5 2.48 -12.63 8.08
CA GLY A 5 3.11 -11.45 7.52
C GLY A 5 3.40 -11.61 6.02
N LEU A 6 3.90 -12.77 5.60
CA LEU A 6 4.13 -13.07 4.19
C LEU A 6 2.82 -13.02 3.38
N VAL A 7 1.74 -13.62 3.90
CA VAL A 7 0.43 -13.62 3.22
C VAL A 7 -0.11 -12.20 3.07
N ILE A 8 -0.07 -11.40 4.14
CA ILE A 8 -0.48 -9.99 4.11
C ILE A 8 0.41 -9.22 3.11
N GLY A 9 1.72 -9.46 3.13
CA GLY A 9 2.65 -8.84 2.18
C GLY A 9 2.34 -9.17 0.72
N LEU A 10 1.95 -10.43 0.43
CA LEU A 10 1.52 -10.86 -0.91
C LEU A 10 0.22 -10.20 -1.36
N VAL A 11 -0.76 -10.06 -0.47
CA VAL A 11 -2.00 -9.33 -0.78
C VAL A 11 -1.69 -7.86 -1.08
N LEU A 12 -0.84 -7.24 -0.28
CA LEU A 12 -0.44 -5.85 -0.46
C LEU A 12 0.51 -5.61 -1.65
N LEU A 13 1.12 -6.65 -2.22
CA LEU A 13 1.95 -6.56 -3.41
C LEU A 13 1.17 -5.97 -4.60
N GLY A 14 -0.09 -6.37 -4.77
CA GLY A 14 -0.97 -5.81 -5.81
C GLY A 14 -1.14 -4.30 -5.70
N PHE A 15 -1.27 -3.77 -4.48
CA PHE A 15 -1.32 -2.33 -4.24
C PHE A 15 0.00 -1.64 -4.63
N GLY A 16 1.14 -2.24 -4.29
CA GLY A 16 2.46 -1.69 -4.64
C GLY A 16 2.76 -1.72 -6.13
N LEU A 17 2.27 -2.74 -6.85
CA LEU A 17 2.46 -2.89 -8.30
C LEU A 17 1.43 -2.09 -9.13
N SER A 18 0.38 -1.56 -8.53
CA SER A 18 -0.68 -0.85 -9.27
C SER A 18 -0.16 0.25 -10.20
N PRO A 19 0.83 1.09 -9.84
CA PRO A 19 1.34 2.13 -10.74
C PRO A 19 2.04 1.57 -11.99
N LEU A 20 2.55 0.34 -11.96
CA LEU A 20 3.15 -0.32 -13.12
C LEU A 20 2.17 -0.41 -14.30
N VAL A 21 0.90 -0.63 -14.00
CA VAL A 21 -0.16 -0.73 -15.01
C VAL A 21 -0.88 0.61 -15.16
N THR A 22 -1.22 1.26 -14.05
CA THR A 22 -2.06 2.45 -14.07
C THR A 22 -1.34 3.70 -14.60
N ALA A 23 -0.02 3.85 -14.39
CA ALA A 23 0.70 5.03 -14.87
C ALA A 23 0.80 5.06 -16.41
N PRO A 24 1.23 3.99 -17.12
CA PRO A 24 1.21 3.97 -18.58
C PRO A 24 -0.20 4.13 -19.15
N LEU A 25 -1.19 3.45 -18.55
CA LEU A 25 -2.58 3.53 -18.99
C LEU A 25 -3.13 4.95 -18.84
N ALA A 26 -2.94 5.57 -17.69
CA ALA A 26 -3.38 6.94 -17.44
C ALA A 26 -2.73 7.93 -18.42
N ARG A 27 -1.44 7.76 -18.69
CA ARG A 27 -0.72 8.58 -19.68
C ARG A 27 -1.35 8.47 -21.07
N MET A 28 -1.55 7.25 -21.58
CA MET A 28 -2.17 7.03 -22.88
C MET A 28 -3.57 7.68 -22.97
N LEU A 29 -4.37 7.53 -21.93
CA LEU A 29 -5.70 8.11 -21.88
C LEU A 29 -5.66 9.65 -21.83
N VAL A 30 -4.74 10.22 -21.05
CA VAL A 30 -4.59 11.67 -20.97
C VAL A 30 -4.12 12.27 -22.31
N GLU A 31 -3.19 11.63 -23.00
CA GLU A 31 -2.72 12.07 -24.30
C GLU A 31 -3.82 12.02 -25.38
N GLN A 32 -4.74 11.03 -25.31
CA GLN A 32 -5.80 10.86 -26.30
C GLN A 32 -7.09 11.64 -25.97
N TYR A 33 -7.50 11.68 -24.71
CA TYR A 33 -8.82 12.17 -24.31
C TYR A 33 -8.77 13.39 -23.38
N GLY A 34 -7.59 13.78 -22.94
CA GLY A 34 -7.41 14.84 -21.95
C GLY A 34 -7.74 14.37 -20.51
N VAL A 35 -7.39 15.21 -19.54
CA VAL A 35 -7.43 14.87 -18.11
C VAL A 35 -8.86 14.54 -17.63
N ALA A 36 -9.83 15.37 -17.94
CA ALA A 36 -11.21 15.23 -17.43
C ALA A 36 -11.86 13.91 -17.91
N ARG A 37 -11.70 13.59 -19.18
CA ARG A 37 -12.25 12.33 -19.75
C ARG A 37 -11.53 11.10 -19.22
N THR A 38 -10.23 11.18 -19.00
CA THR A 38 -9.44 10.09 -18.39
C THR A 38 -9.99 9.74 -17.01
N PHE A 39 -10.22 10.73 -16.14
CA PHE A 39 -10.82 10.48 -14.83
C PHE A 39 -12.21 9.86 -14.91
N LEU A 40 -13.03 10.30 -15.86
CA LEU A 40 -14.35 9.74 -16.07
C LEU A 40 -14.27 8.26 -16.52
N VAL A 41 -13.43 7.95 -17.50
CA VAL A 41 -13.24 6.57 -17.99
C VAL A 41 -12.72 5.66 -16.88
N LEU A 42 -11.67 6.07 -16.18
CA LEU A 42 -11.11 5.29 -15.07
C LEU A 42 -12.12 5.13 -13.93
N GLY A 43 -12.88 6.17 -13.61
CA GLY A 43 -13.93 6.13 -12.59
C GLY A 43 -15.03 5.12 -12.94
N ILE A 44 -15.51 5.09 -14.18
CA ILE A 44 -16.50 4.10 -14.65
C ILE A 44 -15.92 2.68 -14.61
N VAL A 45 -14.72 2.49 -15.16
CA VAL A 45 -14.08 1.18 -15.21
C VAL A 45 -13.87 0.62 -13.80
N PHE A 46 -13.28 1.39 -12.89
CA PHE A 46 -13.08 0.93 -11.51
C PHE A 46 -14.40 0.81 -10.74
N GLY A 47 -15.36 1.72 -10.99
CA GLY A 47 -16.69 1.66 -10.39
C GLY A 47 -17.48 0.40 -10.75
N MET A 48 -17.25 -0.18 -11.92
CA MET A 48 -17.83 -1.47 -12.33
C MET A 48 -16.97 -2.66 -11.87
N LEU A 49 -15.65 -2.55 -11.99
CA LEU A 49 -14.73 -3.64 -11.70
C LEU A 49 -14.73 -4.01 -10.21
N LEU A 50 -14.71 -3.01 -9.30
CA LEU A 50 -14.62 -3.25 -7.87
C LEU A 50 -15.84 -4.03 -7.30
N PRO A 51 -17.09 -3.67 -7.59
CA PRO A 51 -18.23 -4.46 -7.16
C PRO A 51 -18.23 -5.87 -7.75
N MET A 52 -17.87 -6.01 -9.03
CA MET A 52 -17.80 -7.30 -9.69
C MET A 52 -16.75 -8.22 -9.03
N LEU A 53 -15.58 -7.70 -8.70
CA LEU A 53 -14.53 -8.44 -8.01
C LEU A 53 -14.87 -8.72 -6.54
N SER A 54 -15.73 -7.92 -5.92
CA SER A 54 -16.12 -8.12 -4.52
C SER A 54 -17.18 -9.23 -4.34
N MET A 55 -17.94 -9.57 -5.38
CA MET A 55 -19.00 -10.58 -5.31
C MET A 55 -18.55 -11.98 -4.83
N PRO A 56 -17.38 -12.52 -5.26
CA PRO A 56 -16.95 -13.84 -4.81
C PRO A 56 -16.38 -13.84 -3.37
N PHE A 57 -16.16 -12.68 -2.73
CA PHE A 57 -15.66 -12.65 -1.36
C PHE A 57 -16.75 -13.05 -0.38
N LYS A 58 -16.55 -14.22 0.24
CA LYS A 58 -17.36 -14.66 1.39
C LYS A 58 -16.57 -14.39 2.66
N TYR A 59 -17.23 -13.83 3.66
CA TYR A 59 -16.65 -13.78 4.99
C TYR A 59 -16.47 -15.21 5.52
N PRO A 60 -15.34 -15.55 6.14
CA PRO A 60 -15.21 -16.83 6.83
C PRO A 60 -16.32 -16.89 7.89
N GLU A 61 -17.11 -17.96 7.87
CA GLU A 61 -18.06 -18.23 8.96
C GLU A 61 -17.24 -18.41 10.23
N SER A 62 -17.34 -17.44 11.12
CA SER A 62 -16.83 -17.58 12.48
C SER A 62 -17.80 -18.51 13.20
N GLU A 63 -17.41 -19.77 13.40
CA GLU A 63 -18.09 -20.63 14.37
C GLU A 63 -18.14 -19.90 15.72
N GLY A 64 -19.28 -19.31 16.03
CA GLY A 64 -19.62 -18.84 17.38
C GLY A 64 -19.40 -17.37 17.72
N ALA A 65 -19.66 -16.42 16.83
CA ALA A 65 -19.76 -15.00 17.23
C ALA A 65 -21.01 -14.35 16.61
N GLU A 66 -22.08 -14.32 17.34
CA GLU A 66 -23.16 -13.35 17.17
C GLU A 66 -22.60 -11.96 17.44
N GLY A 67 -22.58 -11.10 16.43
CA GLY A 67 -22.36 -9.66 16.60
C GLY A 67 -20.99 -9.12 16.16
N GLY A 68 -20.97 -8.52 14.95
CA GLY A 68 -20.05 -7.43 14.59
C GLY A 68 -18.64 -7.81 14.20
N GLY A 69 -18.39 -7.73 12.89
CA GLY A 69 -17.12 -7.82 12.18
C GLY A 69 -15.83 -7.74 12.98
N SER A 70 -15.18 -8.89 13.17
CA SER A 70 -13.80 -8.92 13.67
C SER A 70 -13.01 -9.95 12.89
N SER A 71 -12.06 -9.44 12.14
CA SER A 71 -10.99 -10.18 11.47
C SER A 71 -10.23 -11.04 12.48
N GLY A 72 -10.00 -12.30 12.14
CA GLY A 72 -9.34 -13.32 12.94
C GLY A 72 -8.20 -12.86 13.84
N VAL A 73 -8.49 -12.73 15.10
CA VAL A 73 -7.53 -12.51 16.17
C VAL A 73 -7.37 -13.81 16.92
N SER A 74 -6.13 -14.21 17.13
CA SER A 74 -5.70 -15.40 17.83
C SER A 74 -6.44 -15.57 19.16
N ALA A 75 -6.87 -16.79 19.46
CA ALA A 75 -7.44 -17.19 20.75
C ALA A 75 -6.54 -16.73 21.92
N GLY A 76 -7.00 -15.73 22.66
CA GLY A 76 -6.27 -15.11 23.77
C GLY A 76 -6.21 -13.58 23.76
N ALA A 77 -6.58 -12.93 22.66
CA ALA A 77 -6.69 -11.48 22.63
C ALA A 77 -8.05 -11.05 23.21
N ARG A 78 -8.01 -10.17 24.21
CA ARG A 78 -9.19 -9.52 24.77
C ARG A 78 -9.90 -8.76 23.67
N ASP A 79 -11.16 -9.05 23.40
CA ASP A 79 -11.99 -8.25 22.48
C ASP A 79 -12.05 -6.82 23.01
N VAL A 80 -11.36 -5.93 22.32
CA VAL A 80 -11.29 -4.50 22.64
C VAL A 80 -12.24 -3.77 21.71
N THR A 81 -13.13 -2.97 22.24
CA THR A 81 -14.00 -2.15 21.40
C THR A 81 -13.19 -1.14 20.58
N SER A 82 -13.70 -0.73 19.40
CA SER A 82 -13.02 0.25 18.54
C SER A 82 -12.68 1.55 19.30
N ALA A 83 -13.54 1.97 20.22
CA ALA A 83 -13.31 3.16 21.04
C ALA A 83 -12.14 2.98 22.04
N GLU A 84 -12.01 1.82 22.64
CA GLU A 84 -10.90 1.50 23.56
C GLU A 84 -9.58 1.34 22.78
N MET A 85 -9.63 0.71 21.60
CA MET A 85 -8.47 0.60 20.71
C MET A 85 -7.93 1.97 20.34
N MET A 86 -8.79 2.91 19.92
CA MET A 86 -8.39 4.28 19.56
C MET A 86 -7.76 5.05 20.73
N LYS A 87 -8.14 4.76 21.96
CA LYS A 87 -7.55 5.37 23.16
C LYS A 87 -6.19 4.77 23.53
N SER A 88 -5.87 3.57 23.07
CA SER A 88 -4.64 2.87 23.43
C SER A 88 -3.40 3.59 22.88
N ALA A 89 -2.32 3.63 23.67
CA ALA A 89 -1.05 4.20 23.26
C ALA A 89 -0.44 3.46 22.06
N ASN A 90 -0.61 2.13 22.01
CA ASN A 90 -0.13 1.29 20.91
C ASN A 90 -0.80 1.66 19.58
N PHE A 91 -2.12 1.87 19.59
CA PHE A 91 -2.85 2.28 18.38
C PHE A 91 -2.38 3.66 17.91
N LYS A 92 -2.27 4.63 18.82
CA LYS A 92 -1.80 5.98 18.49
C LYS A 92 -0.39 5.98 17.90
N GLY A 93 0.50 5.17 18.47
CA GLY A 93 1.86 5.00 17.95
C GLY A 93 1.88 4.39 16.55
N LEU A 94 1.13 3.30 16.32
CA LEU A 94 1.01 2.67 15.01
C LEU A 94 0.36 3.60 13.98
N TYR A 95 -0.68 4.33 14.37
CA TYR A 95 -1.38 5.26 13.49
C TYR A 95 -0.50 6.43 13.07
N LEU A 96 0.22 7.05 14.02
CA LEU A 96 1.17 8.12 13.72
C LEU A 96 2.29 7.63 12.78
N ASN A 97 2.81 6.44 13.06
CA ASN A 97 3.82 5.79 12.24
C ASN A 97 3.32 5.55 10.81
N PHE A 98 2.08 5.07 10.66
CA PHE A 98 1.44 4.87 9.36
C PHE A 98 1.27 6.19 8.60
N ILE A 99 0.84 7.26 9.26
CA ILE A 99 0.71 8.60 8.65
C ILE A 99 2.06 9.07 8.12
N ILE A 100 3.11 9.04 8.95
CA ILE A 100 4.46 9.52 8.57
C ILE A 100 5.00 8.71 7.41
N GLY A 101 4.93 7.38 7.49
CA GLY A 101 5.40 6.49 6.42
C GLY A 101 4.65 6.68 5.10
N THR A 102 3.33 6.85 5.17
CA THR A 102 2.49 7.10 3.98
C THR A 102 2.78 8.48 3.38
N MET A 103 2.95 9.50 4.21
CA MET A 103 3.33 10.85 3.76
C MET A 103 4.63 10.84 2.98
N ILE A 104 5.68 10.23 3.53
CA ILE A 104 6.98 10.11 2.86
C ILE A 104 6.83 9.37 1.52
N GLY A 105 6.13 8.24 1.51
CA GLY A 105 5.91 7.45 0.30
C GLY A 105 5.16 8.21 -0.80
N LEU A 106 4.09 8.91 -0.46
CA LEU A 106 3.32 9.72 -1.41
C LEU A 106 4.10 10.94 -1.91
N MET A 107 4.86 11.61 -1.04
CA MET A 107 5.74 12.70 -1.44
C MET A 107 6.79 12.21 -2.45
N MET A 108 7.45 11.09 -2.18
CA MET A 108 8.46 10.55 -3.10
C MET A 108 7.87 10.22 -4.46
N ILE A 109 6.68 9.60 -4.52
CA ILE A 109 6.01 9.31 -5.79
C ILE A 109 5.65 10.61 -6.53
N GLY A 110 5.08 11.58 -5.83
CA GLY A 110 4.68 12.87 -6.42
C GLY A 110 5.87 13.69 -6.92
N LEU A 111 6.93 13.78 -6.12
CA LEU A 111 8.14 14.53 -6.47
C LEU A 111 8.94 13.87 -7.59
N THR A 112 8.90 12.55 -7.74
CA THR A 112 9.63 11.85 -8.80
C THR A 112 9.27 12.38 -10.20
N SER A 113 8.00 12.69 -10.43
CA SER A 113 7.56 13.27 -11.70
C SER A 113 8.11 14.67 -11.90
N SER A 114 7.94 15.56 -10.93
CA SER A 114 8.39 16.97 -11.02
C SER A 114 9.91 17.08 -11.09
N ILE A 115 10.64 16.32 -10.28
CA ILE A 115 12.10 16.28 -10.32
C ILE A 115 12.59 15.78 -11.68
N GLY A 116 12.00 14.71 -12.19
CA GLY A 116 12.37 14.14 -13.48
C GLY A 116 12.18 15.12 -14.64
N THR A 117 11.01 15.76 -14.70
CA THR A 117 10.69 16.66 -15.84
C THR A 117 11.26 18.06 -15.67
N GLU A 118 11.16 18.67 -14.49
CA GLU A 118 11.47 20.08 -14.28
C GLU A 118 12.93 20.32 -13.88
N LEU A 119 13.51 19.45 -13.05
CA LEU A 119 14.88 19.62 -12.55
C LEU A 119 15.92 18.97 -13.47
N ILE A 120 15.64 17.76 -13.95
CA ILE A 120 16.58 16.95 -14.75
C ILE A 120 16.30 17.10 -16.25
N GLY A 121 15.13 17.57 -16.65
CA GLY A 121 14.73 17.74 -18.05
C GLY A 121 14.52 16.41 -18.80
N MET A 122 14.14 15.37 -18.08
CA MET A 122 13.88 14.04 -18.68
C MET A 122 12.64 14.06 -19.56
N ALA A 123 12.68 13.26 -20.63
CA ALA A 123 11.49 13.05 -21.45
C ALA A 123 10.38 12.35 -20.62
N GLN A 124 9.14 12.74 -20.84
CA GLN A 124 7.99 12.20 -20.08
C GLN A 124 7.90 10.66 -20.11
N LYS A 125 8.31 10.05 -21.21
CA LYS A 125 8.36 8.58 -21.35
C LYS A 125 9.32 7.94 -20.36
N ASP A 126 10.47 8.57 -20.10
CA ASP A 126 11.51 8.06 -19.22
C ASP A 126 11.08 8.21 -17.75
N VAL A 127 10.41 9.31 -17.42
CA VAL A 127 9.79 9.51 -16.08
C VAL A 127 8.76 8.42 -15.77
N VAL A 128 7.90 8.07 -16.73
CA VAL A 128 6.93 6.97 -16.57
C VAL A 128 7.64 5.62 -16.37
N LEU A 129 8.75 5.38 -17.07
CA LEU A 129 9.56 4.18 -16.87
C LEU A 129 10.12 4.11 -15.43
N PHE A 130 10.68 5.22 -14.93
CA PHE A 130 11.19 5.29 -13.56
C PHE A 130 10.09 5.08 -12.52
N ILE A 131 8.92 5.66 -12.68
CA ILE A 131 7.76 5.42 -11.82
C ILE A 131 7.37 3.95 -11.84
N SER A 132 7.41 3.31 -13.01
CA SER A 132 7.09 1.88 -13.15
C SER A 132 8.12 1.00 -12.42
N ILE A 133 9.41 1.29 -12.56
CA ILE A 133 10.49 0.60 -11.85
C ILE A 133 10.32 0.78 -10.33
N PHE A 134 10.06 2.01 -9.87
CA PHE A 134 9.79 2.30 -8.46
C PHE A 134 8.60 1.50 -7.93
N ALA A 135 7.53 1.35 -8.73
CA ALA A 135 6.36 0.56 -8.37
C ALA A 135 6.71 -0.93 -8.18
N VAL A 136 7.60 -1.49 -9.01
CA VAL A 136 8.08 -2.87 -8.86
C VAL A 136 8.78 -3.05 -7.52
N PHE A 137 9.71 -2.17 -7.17
CA PHE A 137 10.39 -2.22 -5.87
C PHE A 137 9.40 -2.04 -4.70
N ASN A 138 8.49 -1.06 -4.79
CA ASN A 138 7.45 -0.84 -3.79
C ASN A 138 6.54 -2.07 -3.59
N GLY A 139 6.24 -2.78 -4.67
CA GLY A 139 5.48 -4.03 -4.62
C GLY A 139 6.25 -5.15 -3.93
N ILE A 140 7.48 -5.44 -4.39
CA ILE A 140 8.30 -6.56 -3.92
C ILE A 140 8.70 -6.40 -2.44
N VAL A 141 8.96 -5.19 -1.99
CA VAL A 141 9.33 -4.91 -0.60
C VAL A 141 8.24 -5.38 0.38
N ARG A 142 6.96 -5.35 0.01
CA ARG A 142 5.86 -5.75 0.91
C ARG A 142 5.91 -7.21 1.34
N PRO A 143 5.98 -8.21 0.43
CA PRO A 143 6.15 -9.61 0.85
C PRO A 143 7.50 -9.87 1.52
N VAL A 144 8.57 -9.16 1.13
CA VAL A 144 9.88 -9.28 1.77
C VAL A 144 9.81 -8.86 3.24
N PHE A 145 9.25 -7.68 3.53
CA PHE A 145 9.08 -7.21 4.91
C PHE A 145 8.01 -8.02 5.67
N GLY A 146 6.99 -8.53 4.99
CA GLY A 146 6.05 -9.49 5.58
C GLY A 146 6.74 -10.76 6.04
N TRP A 147 7.57 -11.36 5.20
CA TRP A 147 8.39 -12.52 5.56
C TRP A 147 9.41 -12.20 6.66
N LEU A 148 10.03 -11.02 6.61
CA LEU A 148 10.98 -10.58 7.62
C LEU A 148 10.30 -10.42 9.00
N THR A 149 9.08 -9.91 9.02
CA THR A 149 8.25 -9.78 10.23
C THR A 149 7.92 -11.14 10.84
N ASP A 150 7.63 -12.14 10.00
CA ASP A 150 7.37 -13.51 10.47
C ASP A 150 8.64 -14.19 11.03
N ARG A 151 9.82 -13.81 10.54
CA ARG A 151 11.11 -14.40 10.95
C ARG A 151 11.75 -13.73 12.17
N LEU A 152 11.73 -12.40 12.22
CA LEU A 152 12.44 -11.65 13.24
C LEU A 152 11.49 -11.15 14.34
N SER A 153 10.73 -10.18 14.05
CA SER A 153 9.60 -9.60 14.81
C SER A 153 9.13 -8.32 14.12
N ALA A 154 7.92 -7.89 14.37
CA ALA A 154 7.40 -6.64 13.85
C ALA A 154 8.26 -5.43 14.26
N LYS A 155 8.74 -5.39 15.52
CA LYS A 155 9.60 -4.32 16.03
C LYS A 155 10.93 -4.24 15.28
N THR A 156 11.58 -5.37 15.05
CA THR A 156 12.88 -5.42 14.34
C THR A 156 12.71 -5.04 12.86
N ALA A 157 11.64 -5.53 12.21
CA ALA A 157 11.35 -5.15 10.83
C ALA A 157 11.10 -3.65 10.68
N MET A 158 10.38 -3.02 11.62
CA MET A 158 10.18 -1.56 11.64
C MET A 158 11.51 -0.80 11.83
N LEU A 159 12.36 -1.22 12.77
CA LEU A 159 13.66 -0.57 12.98
C LEU A 159 14.55 -0.66 11.73
N LEU A 160 14.56 -1.80 11.04
CA LEU A 160 15.29 -1.96 9.79
C LEU A 160 14.76 -1.04 8.69
N SER A 161 13.44 -0.88 8.57
CA SER A 161 12.87 0.05 7.58
C SER A 161 13.25 1.50 7.86
N TYR A 162 13.26 1.93 9.13
CA TYR A 162 13.74 3.28 9.49
C TYR A 162 15.21 3.47 9.26
N ALA A 163 16.03 2.49 9.59
CA ALA A 163 17.46 2.55 9.30
C ALA A 163 17.75 2.73 7.80
N GLN A 164 16.99 2.03 6.93
CA GLN A 164 17.09 2.22 5.48
C GLN A 164 16.68 3.63 5.03
N ILE A 165 15.60 4.18 5.59
CA ILE A 165 15.17 5.55 5.26
C ILE A 165 16.22 6.57 5.65
N ILE A 166 16.80 6.44 6.85
CA ILE A 166 17.86 7.36 7.35
C ILE A 166 19.10 7.27 6.47
N THR A 167 19.54 6.06 6.12
CA THR A 167 20.70 5.88 5.24
C THR A 167 20.45 6.43 3.84
N ALA A 168 19.27 6.22 3.28
CA ALA A 168 18.91 6.75 1.96
C ALA A 168 18.79 8.29 1.95
N ALA A 169 18.38 8.89 3.05
CA ALA A 169 18.28 10.36 3.17
C ALA A 169 19.64 11.04 3.42
N GLY A 170 20.66 10.28 3.85
CA GLY A 170 22.02 10.79 4.10
C GLY A 170 22.99 10.62 2.93
N LEU A 171 22.56 9.97 1.84
CA LEU A 171 23.30 9.82 0.58
C LEU A 171 22.92 10.90 -0.43
#